data_cfe246be14729994ba6bf62d501e1c5b
#
_entry.id   cfe246be14729994ba6bf62d501e1c5b
#
_cell.length_a   1.000
_cell.length_b   1.000
_cell.length_c   1.000
_cell.angle_alpha   90.00
_cell.angle_beta   90.00
_cell.angle_gamma   90.00
#
_symmetry.space_group_name_H-M   'P 1'
#
loop_
_entity.id
_entity.type
_entity.pdbx_description
1 polymer ?
#
loop_
_entity_poly.entity_id
_entity_poly.type
_entity_poly.pdbx_seq_one_letter_code
_entity_poly.pdbx_strand_id
1 'polypeptide(L)'
;MKPKKLLQIISILILSIFLMNCKKTTESESNWGDADFTTYVAIGNSLTAGVADGALYEDSQKNSFPNLIAKMAEVDDYEQPIMGGNGFSFNESEGRLSLNIFTDPPSIDFLPAGTENNRNLNRAYNNLGIPLIRAEQLYTATTAVEADSNHFVDKILQGSGRTAIEEALSLDPTLITLWVGSNDVLESATLGLADNNSSYTPSSEFFTHLNNIITQLTDGTNAPIFIANIVDITDLPYFTSLPSSITIGGNQTYLFGECENNVIRELTDDDIVLFWALPDYLNLLTSRDISVATALNDTLVLDVEEKAEIQIIIDQFNDIIKNVANSNNQLHLVDMYSIFNDIADKGYTIDGTNHTADLIYFDANGLLNLNLLTTLFSYDALHPNKFGYASFANSFIEVINSTLNADLPLVTSSDL
;
A
#
# COMPACT_ATOMS: atom_id res chain seq x y z
N MET A 1 -68.80 1.61 -31.80
CA MET A 1 -68.35 0.65 -30.75
C MET A 1 -68.89 1.16 -29.40
N LYS A 2 -69.43 0.28 -28.58
CA LYS A 2 -69.92 0.69 -27.25
C LYS A 2 -68.73 1.07 -26.36
N PRO A 3 -68.74 2.13 -25.55
CA PRO A 3 -67.56 2.63 -24.80
C PRO A 3 -66.91 1.61 -23.87
N LYS A 4 -67.62 0.60 -23.40
CA LYS A 4 -67.09 -0.50 -22.60
C LYS A 4 -66.08 -1.40 -23.36
N LYS A 5 -66.26 -1.60 -24.68
CA LYS A 5 -65.34 -2.39 -25.51
C LYS A 5 -64.01 -1.63 -25.82
N LEU A 6 -64.12 -0.29 -25.94
CA LEU A 6 -62.98 0.56 -26.17
C LEU A 6 -62.06 0.61 -24.92
N LEU A 7 -62.67 0.67 -23.73
CA LEU A 7 -61.94 0.68 -22.45
C LEU A 7 -61.22 -0.65 -22.21
N GLN A 8 -61.79 -1.81 -22.56
CA GLN A 8 -61.14 -3.11 -22.45
C GLN A 8 -59.96 -3.27 -23.41
N ILE A 9 -60.07 -2.74 -24.64
CA ILE A 9 -58.99 -2.78 -25.61
C ILE A 9 -57.83 -1.89 -25.17
N ILE A 10 -58.10 -0.72 -24.62
CA ILE A 10 -57.09 0.19 -24.06
C ILE A 10 -56.39 -0.43 -22.83
N SER A 11 -57.13 -1.08 -21.92
CA SER A 11 -56.54 -1.77 -20.77
C SER A 11 -55.62 -2.95 -21.15
N ILE A 12 -56.00 -3.72 -22.20
CA ILE A 12 -55.18 -4.82 -22.70
C ILE A 12 -53.94 -4.29 -23.42
N LEU A 13 -54.04 -3.16 -24.15
CA LEU A 13 -52.88 -2.55 -24.80
C LEU A 13 -51.88 -1.95 -23.78
N ILE A 14 -52.36 -1.34 -22.72
CA ILE A 14 -51.53 -0.81 -21.62
C ILE A 14 -50.86 -1.97 -20.86
N LEU A 15 -51.54 -3.07 -20.61
CA LEU A 15 -50.99 -4.23 -19.95
C LEU A 15 -49.91 -4.95 -20.83
N SER A 16 -50.10 -4.96 -22.15
CA SER A 16 -49.08 -5.52 -23.06
C SER A 16 -47.85 -4.64 -23.20
N ILE A 17 -47.97 -3.30 -23.06
CA ILE A 17 -46.84 -2.38 -23.06
C ILE A 17 -46.04 -2.52 -21.73
N PHE A 18 -46.67 -2.79 -20.61
CA PHE A 18 -45.99 -3.07 -19.34
C PHE A 18 -45.24 -4.41 -19.34
N LEU A 19 -45.72 -5.42 -20.10
CA LEU A 19 -45.07 -6.72 -20.21
C LEU A 19 -43.91 -6.73 -21.23
N MET A 20 -43.82 -5.74 -22.13
CA MET A 20 -42.70 -5.62 -23.08
C MET A 20 -41.52 -4.80 -22.57
N ASN A 21 -41.60 -4.14 -21.40
CA ASN A 21 -40.51 -3.38 -20.79
C ASN A 21 -39.79 -4.12 -19.66
N CYS A 22 -40.03 -5.42 -19.47
CA CYS A 22 -39.03 -6.26 -18.84
C CYS A 22 -37.93 -6.53 -19.85
N LYS A 23 -37.04 -5.55 -20.11
CA LYS A 23 -35.67 -5.89 -20.46
C LYS A 23 -35.18 -6.73 -19.28
N LYS A 24 -35.06 -8.04 -19.49
CA LYS A 24 -34.02 -8.82 -18.79
C LYS A 24 -32.75 -8.03 -19.06
N THR A 25 -32.30 -7.23 -18.10
CA THR A 25 -30.88 -7.06 -17.93
C THR A 25 -30.40 -8.49 -17.80
N THR A 26 -29.78 -9.02 -18.83
CA THR A 26 -28.81 -10.08 -18.65
C THR A 26 -27.79 -9.41 -17.72
N GLU A 27 -27.93 -9.62 -16.41
CA GLU A 27 -26.80 -9.63 -15.53
C GLU A 27 -25.84 -10.58 -16.27
N SER A 28 -24.73 -10.07 -16.71
CA SER A 28 -23.59 -10.88 -17.14
C SER A 28 -23.36 -11.74 -15.91
N GLU A 29 -23.61 -13.05 -16.00
CA GLU A 29 -23.21 -13.95 -14.93
C GLU A 29 -21.71 -13.69 -14.77
N SER A 30 -21.33 -13.22 -13.59
CA SER A 30 -19.94 -12.94 -13.27
C SER A 30 -19.16 -14.22 -13.52
N ASN A 31 -18.24 -14.19 -14.47
CA ASN A 31 -17.45 -15.37 -14.81
C ASN A 31 -16.17 -15.35 -13.96
N TRP A 32 -16.27 -15.91 -12.75
CA TRP A 32 -15.13 -16.04 -11.87
C TRP A 32 -14.18 -17.19 -12.26
N GLY A 33 -14.43 -17.90 -13.36
CA GLY A 33 -13.62 -19.05 -13.79
C GLY A 33 -13.48 -20.09 -12.68
N ASP A 34 -12.24 -20.39 -12.32
CA ASP A 34 -11.89 -21.31 -11.22
C ASP A 34 -11.67 -20.55 -9.89
N ALA A 35 -11.88 -19.23 -9.84
CA ALA A 35 -11.73 -18.42 -8.65
C ALA A 35 -12.95 -18.53 -7.74
N ASP A 36 -12.73 -18.83 -6.48
CA ASP A 36 -13.76 -18.87 -5.43
C ASP A 36 -13.53 -17.72 -4.44
N PHE A 37 -14.37 -16.69 -4.51
CA PHE A 37 -14.35 -15.53 -3.62
C PHE A 37 -15.34 -15.63 -2.46
N THR A 38 -15.91 -16.83 -2.19
CA THR A 38 -16.85 -17.02 -1.08
C THR A 38 -16.30 -16.53 0.25
N THR A 39 -15.00 -16.78 0.48
CA THR A 39 -14.28 -16.24 1.64
C THR A 39 -12.90 -15.74 1.18
N TYR A 40 -12.86 -14.53 0.64
CA TYR A 40 -11.61 -13.85 0.31
C TYR A 40 -10.97 -13.28 1.57
N VAL A 41 -9.68 -13.54 1.79
CA VAL A 41 -8.89 -13.04 2.93
C VAL A 41 -7.60 -12.40 2.43
N ALA A 42 -7.26 -11.24 2.97
CA ALA A 42 -6.02 -10.54 2.68
C ALA A 42 -5.15 -10.47 3.95
N ILE A 43 -3.88 -10.85 3.81
CA ILE A 43 -2.90 -10.87 4.89
C ILE A 43 -1.70 -10.03 4.47
N GLY A 44 -1.18 -9.19 5.36
CA GLY A 44 0.02 -8.41 5.06
C GLY A 44 0.24 -7.23 5.99
N ASN A 45 0.91 -6.21 5.45
CA ASN A 45 1.34 -5.03 6.18
C ASN A 45 0.43 -3.80 5.93
N SER A 46 1.00 -2.59 6.01
CA SER A 46 0.31 -1.32 5.79
C SER A 46 -0.31 -1.19 4.39
N LEU A 47 0.33 -1.77 3.35
CA LEU A 47 -0.21 -1.78 1.99
C LEU A 47 -1.49 -2.61 1.90
N THR A 48 -1.55 -3.73 2.60
CA THR A 48 -2.76 -4.56 2.71
C THR A 48 -3.84 -3.87 3.54
N ALA A 49 -3.44 -3.23 4.66
CA ALA A 49 -4.37 -2.50 5.52
C ALA A 49 -5.04 -1.31 4.81
N GLY A 50 -4.34 -0.67 3.88
CA GLY A 50 -4.79 0.54 3.19
C GLY A 50 -4.35 1.82 3.90
N VAL A 51 -3.11 1.86 4.42
CA VAL A 51 -2.53 3.09 5.00
C VAL A 51 -2.32 4.13 3.90
N ALA A 52 -2.67 5.37 4.17
CA ALA A 52 -2.34 6.54 3.37
C ALA A 52 -2.15 7.74 4.28
N ASP A 53 -1.42 8.77 3.83
CA ASP A 53 -1.15 9.96 4.62
C ASP A 53 -0.61 9.64 6.03
N GLY A 54 0.23 8.62 6.14
CA GLY A 54 0.85 8.18 7.41
C GLY A 54 -0.11 7.58 8.44
N ALA A 55 -1.34 7.21 8.06
CA ALA A 55 -2.34 6.66 8.98
C ALA A 55 -3.28 5.65 8.31
N LEU A 56 -3.89 4.81 9.13
CA LEU A 56 -4.99 3.95 8.74
C LEU A 56 -6.30 4.64 9.07
N TYR A 57 -7.10 5.00 8.07
CA TYR A 57 -8.38 5.70 8.22
C TYR A 57 -9.42 5.22 7.19
N GLU A 58 -10.70 5.44 7.48
CA GLU A 58 -11.83 4.83 6.77
C GLU A 58 -11.78 5.01 5.25
N ASP A 59 -11.50 6.25 4.76
CA ASP A 59 -11.49 6.51 3.32
C ASP A 59 -10.32 5.81 2.61
N SER A 60 -9.13 5.72 3.24
CA SER A 60 -8.00 4.97 2.69
C SER A 60 -8.27 3.47 2.70
N GLN A 61 -8.87 2.95 3.76
CA GLN A 61 -9.23 1.54 3.89
C GLN A 61 -10.25 1.10 2.84
N LYS A 62 -11.24 1.95 2.52
CA LYS A 62 -12.20 1.68 1.44
C LYS A 62 -11.56 1.57 0.06
N ASN A 63 -10.41 2.21 -0.11
CA ASN A 63 -9.62 2.16 -1.34
C ASN A 63 -8.40 1.23 -1.24
N SER A 64 -8.23 0.47 -0.15
CA SER A 64 -7.16 -0.53 -0.07
C SER A 64 -7.26 -1.56 -1.19
N PHE A 65 -6.14 -2.07 -1.70
CA PHE A 65 -6.19 -3.02 -2.82
C PHE A 65 -7.05 -4.26 -2.52
N PRO A 66 -7.06 -4.83 -1.30
CA PRO A 66 -7.93 -5.98 -1.02
C PRO A 66 -9.41 -5.63 -1.04
N ASN A 67 -9.78 -4.45 -0.52
CA ASN A 67 -11.17 -4.01 -0.55
C ASN A 67 -11.64 -3.73 -1.98
N LEU A 68 -10.77 -3.20 -2.84
CA LEU A 68 -11.06 -3.01 -4.26
C LEU A 68 -11.22 -4.35 -4.98
N ILE A 69 -10.36 -5.35 -4.70
CA ILE A 69 -10.53 -6.71 -5.24
C ILE A 69 -11.85 -7.30 -4.78
N ALA A 70 -12.19 -7.22 -3.49
CA ALA A 70 -13.46 -7.71 -2.94
C ALA A 70 -14.66 -7.04 -3.62
N LYS A 71 -14.57 -5.72 -3.88
CA LYS A 71 -15.60 -4.97 -4.61
C LYS A 71 -15.75 -5.47 -6.05
N MET A 72 -14.63 -5.68 -6.78
CA MET A 72 -14.66 -6.19 -8.15
C MET A 72 -15.17 -7.63 -8.23
N ALA A 73 -14.90 -8.43 -7.20
CA ALA A 73 -15.40 -9.79 -7.05
C ALA A 73 -16.81 -9.89 -6.44
N GLU A 74 -17.47 -8.75 -6.17
CA GLU A 74 -18.82 -8.68 -5.60
C GLU A 74 -18.95 -9.47 -4.27
N VAL A 75 -17.93 -9.41 -3.41
CA VAL A 75 -17.93 -10.06 -2.09
C VAL A 75 -18.74 -9.21 -1.10
N ASP A 76 -19.98 -9.59 -0.81
CA ASP A 76 -20.90 -8.83 0.04
C ASP A 76 -20.49 -8.78 1.52
N ASP A 77 -19.78 -9.80 2.03
CA ASP A 77 -19.43 -9.97 3.46
C ASP A 77 -17.91 -9.78 3.69
N TYR A 78 -17.30 -8.84 2.97
CA TYR A 78 -15.89 -8.50 3.16
C TYR A 78 -15.73 -7.47 4.28
N GLU A 79 -15.33 -7.94 5.46
CA GLU A 79 -15.13 -7.10 6.63
C GLU A 79 -13.66 -6.68 6.80
N GLN A 80 -13.46 -5.43 7.15
CA GLN A 80 -12.14 -4.88 7.51
C GLN A 80 -12.25 -3.99 8.75
N PRO A 81 -11.16 -3.83 9.53
CA PRO A 81 -11.18 -2.92 10.67
C PRO A 81 -11.37 -1.47 10.18
N ILE A 82 -12.41 -0.77 10.64
CA ILE A 82 -12.69 0.59 10.20
C ILE A 82 -12.21 1.59 11.25
N MET A 83 -11.24 2.41 10.86
CA MET A 83 -10.67 3.49 11.67
C MET A 83 -11.32 4.83 11.25
N GLY A 84 -12.30 5.30 12.04
CA GLY A 84 -13.09 6.48 11.71
C GLY A 84 -12.37 7.81 11.95
N GLY A 85 -12.91 8.87 11.37
CA GLY A 85 -12.35 10.21 11.47
C GLY A 85 -10.98 10.33 10.80
N ASN A 86 -9.99 10.82 11.54
CA ASN A 86 -8.61 10.92 11.04
C ASN A 86 -7.82 9.59 11.14
N GLY A 87 -8.46 8.52 11.63
CA GLY A 87 -7.80 7.23 11.84
C GLY A 87 -6.70 7.25 12.89
N PHE A 88 -5.74 6.34 12.74
CA PHE A 88 -4.58 6.23 13.64
C PHE A 88 -3.30 6.18 12.81
N SER A 89 -2.32 7.01 13.20
CA SER A 89 -0.96 6.94 12.68
C SER A 89 -0.15 5.87 13.44
N PHE A 90 1.14 5.78 13.15
CA PHE A 90 2.06 4.93 13.90
C PHE A 90 2.23 5.37 15.37
N ASN A 91 1.93 6.63 15.67
CA ASN A 91 1.69 7.13 17.04
C ASN A 91 0.19 7.08 17.33
N GLU A 92 -0.24 6.25 18.27
CA GLU A 92 -1.66 6.04 18.58
C GLU A 92 -2.44 7.31 18.97
N SER A 93 -1.75 8.37 19.39
CA SER A 93 -2.39 9.67 19.70
C SER A 93 -2.62 10.56 18.48
N GLU A 94 -2.12 10.18 17.31
CA GLU A 94 -2.17 10.93 16.06
C GLU A 94 -2.98 10.21 15.00
N GLY A 95 -3.61 10.99 14.12
CA GLY A 95 -4.30 10.53 12.92
C GLY A 95 -3.48 10.81 11.66
N ARG A 96 -4.15 10.96 10.52
CA ARG A 96 -3.50 11.18 9.23
C ARG A 96 -2.80 12.54 9.13
N LEU A 97 -1.82 12.61 8.25
CA LEU A 97 -1.19 13.84 7.79
C LEU A 97 -2.18 14.73 7.03
N SER A 98 -1.99 16.02 7.15
CA SER A 98 -2.75 17.04 6.43
C SER A 98 -1.82 18.16 5.97
N LEU A 99 -1.95 18.53 4.70
CA LEU A 99 -1.23 19.66 4.14
C LEU A 99 -1.88 20.97 4.60
N ASN A 100 -1.12 21.82 5.30
CA ASN A 100 -1.54 23.15 5.72
C ASN A 100 -0.91 24.20 4.81
N ILE A 101 -1.68 24.68 3.85
CA ILE A 101 -1.25 25.73 2.89
C ILE A 101 -1.32 27.15 3.46
N PHE A 102 -1.85 27.34 4.69
CA PHE A 102 -2.01 28.65 5.32
C PHE A 102 -0.84 29.03 6.22
N THR A 103 0.13 28.15 6.39
CA THR A 103 1.42 28.45 7.03
C THR A 103 2.42 28.96 5.97
N ASP A 104 3.44 29.70 6.42
CA ASP A 104 4.53 30.18 5.57
C ASP A 104 5.88 29.77 6.21
N PRO A 105 6.57 28.77 5.65
CA PRO A 105 6.19 27.90 4.53
C PRO A 105 5.00 26.99 4.84
N PRO A 106 4.33 26.40 3.83
CA PRO A 106 3.35 25.35 4.03
C PRO A 106 3.91 24.18 4.84
N SER A 107 3.09 23.60 5.74
CA SER A 107 3.49 22.47 6.57
C SER A 107 2.63 21.23 6.31
N ILE A 108 3.17 20.06 6.65
CA ILE A 108 2.44 18.81 6.69
C ILE A 108 2.43 18.37 8.15
N ASP A 109 1.23 18.34 8.75
CA ASP A 109 1.07 18.11 10.18
C ASP A 109 0.14 16.91 10.44
N PHE A 110 0.41 16.14 11.50
CA PHE A 110 -0.51 15.12 11.95
C PHE A 110 -1.75 15.73 12.59
N LEU A 111 -2.92 15.21 12.21
CA LEU A 111 -4.19 15.52 12.86
C LEU A 111 -4.36 14.68 14.13
N PRO A 112 -5.25 15.07 15.08
CA PRO A 112 -5.56 14.23 16.22
C PRO A 112 -6.12 12.86 15.78
N ALA A 113 -5.83 11.80 16.56
CA ALA A 113 -6.33 10.46 16.33
C ALA A 113 -7.86 10.39 16.21
N GLY A 114 -8.33 9.39 15.47
CA GLY A 114 -9.72 9.10 15.24
C GLY A 114 -10.32 8.09 16.23
N THR A 115 -11.19 7.22 15.73
CA THR A 115 -11.93 6.22 16.52
C THR A 115 -11.96 4.86 15.82
N GLU A 116 -12.09 3.78 16.58
CA GLU A 116 -12.36 2.44 16.05
C GLU A 116 -13.88 2.27 15.89
N ASN A 117 -14.38 2.09 14.64
CA ASN A 117 -15.82 2.14 14.37
C ASN A 117 -16.53 0.78 14.44
N ASN A 118 -15.86 -0.32 14.07
CA ASN A 118 -16.48 -1.66 14.00
C ASN A 118 -15.69 -2.73 14.78
N ARG A 119 -15.02 -2.33 15.85
CA ARG A 119 -14.36 -3.26 16.78
C ARG A 119 -15.39 -4.22 17.41
N ASN A 120 -14.92 -5.43 17.73
CA ASN A 120 -15.71 -6.49 18.39
C ASN A 120 -16.69 -7.20 17.43
N LEU A 121 -16.26 -7.50 16.21
CA LEU A 121 -16.94 -8.50 15.40
C LEU A 121 -16.88 -9.87 16.10
N ASN A 122 -17.91 -10.69 15.87
CA ASN A 122 -17.90 -12.07 16.39
C ASN A 122 -17.05 -13.03 15.55
N ARG A 123 -16.23 -12.50 14.64
CA ARG A 123 -15.31 -13.22 13.75
C ARG A 123 -14.10 -12.37 13.41
N ALA A 124 -13.10 -12.96 12.81
CA ALA A 124 -11.97 -12.21 12.24
C ALA A 124 -12.41 -11.25 11.13
N TYR A 125 -11.62 -10.22 10.86
CA TYR A 125 -11.75 -9.43 9.64
C TYR A 125 -11.21 -10.20 8.44
N ASN A 126 -11.76 -9.94 7.27
CA ASN A 126 -11.23 -10.47 6.01
C ASN A 126 -9.92 -9.77 5.60
N ASN A 127 -9.79 -8.48 5.93
CA ASN A 127 -8.54 -7.75 5.78
C ASN A 127 -7.75 -7.80 7.09
N LEU A 128 -6.70 -8.61 7.11
CA LEU A 128 -5.73 -8.79 8.19
C LEU A 128 -4.39 -8.10 7.85
N GLY A 129 -4.45 -7.00 7.12
CA GLY A 129 -3.31 -6.09 6.94
C GLY A 129 -3.03 -5.36 8.24
N ILE A 130 -1.82 -5.52 8.79
CA ILE A 130 -1.39 -4.89 10.04
C ILE A 130 -0.23 -3.93 9.70
N PRO A 131 -0.42 -2.60 9.82
CA PRO A 131 0.67 -1.65 9.61
C PRO A 131 1.89 -1.98 10.46
N LEU A 132 3.09 -1.76 9.94
CA LEU A 132 4.39 -2.04 10.56
C LEU A 132 4.71 -3.51 10.85
N ILE A 133 3.83 -4.46 10.59
CA ILE A 133 4.07 -5.88 10.90
C ILE A 133 5.25 -6.43 10.08
N ARG A 134 6.15 -7.16 10.74
CA ARG A 134 7.20 -7.96 10.09
C ARG A 134 6.74 -9.39 9.86
N ALA A 135 7.44 -10.11 9.00
CA ALA A 135 7.08 -11.49 8.64
C ALA A 135 6.94 -12.42 9.85
N GLU A 136 7.88 -12.37 10.81
CA GLU A 136 7.82 -13.16 12.04
C GLU A 136 6.54 -12.92 12.82
N GLN A 137 6.16 -11.67 12.97
CA GLN A 137 5.06 -11.24 13.83
C GLN A 137 3.68 -11.70 13.33
N LEU A 138 3.53 -11.95 12.01
CA LEU A 138 2.26 -12.47 11.45
C LEU A 138 1.83 -13.82 12.02
N TYR A 139 2.79 -14.66 12.46
CA TYR A 139 2.52 -15.99 12.97
C TYR A 139 2.93 -16.19 14.43
N THR A 140 3.50 -15.16 15.09
CA THR A 140 3.94 -15.25 16.48
C THR A 140 3.22 -14.25 17.39
N ALA A 141 2.85 -13.04 16.89
CA ALA A 141 2.26 -12.02 17.71
C ALA A 141 0.74 -12.13 17.79
N THR A 142 0.21 -12.07 19.00
CA THR A 142 -1.22 -12.04 19.33
C THR A 142 -1.63 -10.73 20.01
N THR A 143 -0.65 -9.92 20.42
CA THR A 143 -0.82 -8.64 21.12
C THR A 143 0.18 -7.61 20.62
N ALA A 144 -0.13 -6.33 20.86
CA ALA A 144 0.76 -5.22 20.54
C ALA A 144 2.15 -5.38 21.18
N VAL A 145 2.24 -5.90 22.41
CA VAL A 145 3.50 -6.07 23.15
C VAL A 145 4.42 -7.09 22.48
N GLU A 146 3.86 -8.14 21.90
CA GLU A 146 4.61 -9.18 21.17
C GLU A 146 5.06 -8.71 19.77
N ALA A 147 4.56 -7.57 19.33
CA ALA A 147 4.91 -6.92 18.06
C ALA A 147 5.51 -5.53 18.29
N ASP A 148 6.52 -5.42 19.11
CA ASP A 148 7.30 -4.19 19.37
C ASP A 148 6.44 -2.98 19.77
N SER A 149 5.36 -3.21 20.53
CA SER A 149 4.35 -2.23 20.92
C SER A 149 3.51 -1.68 19.75
N ASN A 150 3.37 -2.44 18.68
CA ASN A 150 2.54 -2.08 17.55
C ASN A 150 1.04 -2.15 17.90
N HIS A 151 0.44 -0.99 18.19
CA HIS A 151 -0.96 -0.90 18.63
C HIS A 151 -1.98 -1.38 17.57
N PHE A 152 -1.60 -1.47 16.29
CA PHE A 152 -2.48 -2.00 15.25
C PHE A 152 -2.77 -3.49 15.43
N VAL A 153 -1.87 -4.27 16.04
CA VAL A 153 -2.10 -5.69 16.35
C VAL A 153 -3.34 -5.85 17.21
N ASP A 154 -3.45 -5.10 18.32
CA ASP A 154 -4.59 -5.17 19.23
C ASP A 154 -5.91 -4.69 18.59
N LYS A 155 -5.82 -3.72 17.64
CA LYS A 155 -6.99 -3.18 16.92
C LYS A 155 -7.51 -4.18 15.88
N ILE A 156 -6.61 -4.84 15.15
CA ILE A 156 -6.95 -5.73 14.03
C ILE A 156 -7.27 -7.15 14.52
N LEU A 157 -6.50 -7.68 15.45
CA LEU A 157 -6.76 -9.02 16.02
C LEU A 157 -7.82 -9.01 17.13
N GLN A 158 -8.33 -7.83 17.53
CA GLN A 158 -9.45 -7.64 18.46
C GLN A 158 -9.27 -8.31 19.83
N GLY A 159 -8.03 -8.65 20.21
CA GLY A 159 -7.75 -9.37 21.47
C GLY A 159 -8.23 -10.82 21.47
N SER A 160 -8.33 -11.43 20.32
CA SER A 160 -8.77 -12.84 20.14
C SER A 160 -7.84 -13.87 20.79
N GLY A 161 -6.56 -13.50 21.01
CA GLY A 161 -5.51 -14.40 21.44
C GLY A 161 -4.97 -15.29 20.33
N ARG A 162 -5.25 -14.96 19.07
CA ARG A 162 -4.75 -15.63 17.87
C ARG A 162 -3.81 -14.70 17.10
N THR A 163 -2.91 -15.31 16.33
CA THR A 163 -2.06 -14.59 15.36
C THR A 163 -2.85 -14.20 14.11
N ALA A 164 -2.28 -13.36 13.25
CA ALA A 164 -2.93 -12.98 11.98
C ALA A 164 -3.18 -14.21 11.08
N ILE A 165 -2.24 -15.16 11.04
CA ILE A 165 -2.40 -16.41 10.28
C ILE A 165 -3.53 -17.28 10.85
N GLU A 166 -3.60 -17.43 12.16
CA GLU A 166 -4.68 -18.20 12.82
C GLU A 166 -6.05 -17.53 12.64
N GLU A 167 -6.11 -16.20 12.65
CA GLU A 167 -7.34 -15.44 12.34
C GLU A 167 -7.77 -15.67 10.89
N ALA A 168 -6.84 -15.60 9.93
CA ALA A 168 -7.12 -15.89 8.54
C ALA A 168 -7.71 -17.30 8.35
N LEU A 169 -7.08 -18.30 8.94
CA LEU A 169 -7.52 -19.69 8.84
C LEU A 169 -8.86 -19.95 9.54
N SER A 170 -9.19 -19.17 10.59
CA SER A 170 -10.49 -19.26 11.28
C SER A 170 -11.70 -18.88 10.42
N LEU A 171 -11.46 -18.24 9.28
CA LEU A 171 -12.48 -17.85 8.31
C LEU A 171 -12.76 -18.94 7.25
N ASP A 172 -12.01 -20.03 7.22
CA ASP A 172 -12.07 -21.06 6.16
C ASP A 172 -11.89 -20.42 4.75
N PRO A 173 -10.75 -19.73 4.48
CA PRO A 173 -10.55 -18.95 3.27
C PRO A 173 -10.60 -19.81 2.01
N THR A 174 -11.22 -19.26 0.94
CA THR A 174 -11.28 -19.87 -0.39
C THR A 174 -10.32 -19.19 -1.39
N LEU A 175 -9.84 -17.98 -1.09
CA LEU A 175 -8.78 -17.27 -1.81
C LEU A 175 -8.03 -16.37 -0.83
N ILE A 176 -6.70 -16.34 -0.94
CA ILE A 176 -5.83 -15.51 -0.08
C ILE A 176 -4.95 -14.63 -0.95
N THR A 177 -4.83 -13.33 -0.59
CA THR A 177 -3.71 -12.48 -1.00
C THR A 177 -2.76 -12.27 0.16
N LEU A 178 -1.45 -12.39 -0.09
CA LEU A 178 -0.40 -12.25 0.91
C LEU A 178 0.66 -11.26 0.43
N TRP A 179 0.90 -10.17 1.18
CA TRP A 179 1.95 -9.21 0.88
C TRP A 179 2.72 -8.83 2.13
N VAL A 180 3.89 -9.41 2.33
CA VAL A 180 4.72 -9.29 3.54
C VAL A 180 6.20 -9.15 3.17
N GLY A 181 6.99 -8.63 4.08
CA GLY A 181 8.45 -8.53 3.97
C GLY A 181 8.97 -7.11 3.80
N SER A 182 8.13 -6.15 3.35
CA SER A 182 8.59 -4.76 3.19
C SER A 182 9.08 -4.17 4.51
N ASN A 183 8.38 -4.39 5.63
CA ASN A 183 8.80 -3.87 6.95
C ASN A 183 10.03 -4.56 7.53
N ASP A 184 10.40 -5.71 6.98
CA ASP A 184 11.62 -6.43 7.34
C ASP A 184 12.89 -5.71 6.85
N VAL A 185 12.75 -4.69 5.98
CA VAL A 185 13.86 -3.86 5.45
C VAL A 185 13.55 -2.35 5.50
N LEU A 186 12.28 -1.94 5.47
CA LEU A 186 11.86 -0.55 5.28
C LEU A 186 12.32 0.38 6.41
N GLU A 187 12.27 -0.08 7.66
CA GLU A 187 12.66 0.74 8.81
C GLU A 187 14.12 1.20 8.70
N SER A 188 15.04 0.31 8.32
CA SER A 188 16.45 0.65 8.10
C SER A 188 16.60 1.71 7.01
N ALA A 189 15.92 1.54 5.88
CA ALA A 189 16.00 2.46 4.76
C ALA A 189 15.42 3.84 5.07
N THR A 190 14.29 3.91 5.81
CA THR A 190 13.63 5.19 6.12
C THR A 190 14.34 6.01 7.19
N LEU A 191 15.28 5.42 7.90
CA LEU A 191 16.09 6.07 8.93
C LEU A 191 17.53 6.33 8.50
N GLY A 192 17.92 6.01 7.26
CA GLY A 192 19.31 6.17 6.81
C GLY A 192 20.30 5.30 7.60
N LEU A 193 19.88 4.13 8.10
CA LEU A 193 20.66 3.29 8.99
C LEU A 193 20.77 1.86 8.43
N ALA A 194 21.37 1.72 7.25
CA ALA A 194 21.56 0.41 6.63
C ALA A 194 22.88 -0.29 7.00
N ASP A 195 23.59 0.21 8.00
CA ASP A 195 24.85 -0.34 8.48
C ASP A 195 24.68 -1.67 9.27
N ASN A 196 25.79 -2.27 9.70
CA ASN A 196 25.87 -3.55 10.40
C ASN A 196 25.12 -3.62 11.76
N ASN A 197 24.50 -2.55 12.23
CA ASN A 197 23.61 -2.51 13.40
C ASN A 197 22.14 -2.27 12.99
N SER A 198 21.85 -2.42 11.71
CA SER A 198 20.56 -2.13 11.10
C SER A 198 19.43 -2.99 11.65
N SER A 199 18.24 -2.41 11.63
CA SER A 199 17.01 -3.02 12.09
C SER A 199 16.31 -3.89 11.02
N TYR A 200 16.99 -4.30 9.94
CA TYR A 200 16.43 -5.22 8.96
C TYR A 200 16.55 -6.70 9.39
N THR A 201 15.61 -7.51 8.91
CA THR A 201 15.62 -8.96 9.14
C THR A 201 16.69 -9.64 8.26
N PRO A 202 17.64 -10.42 8.80
CA PRO A 202 18.57 -11.18 7.98
C PRO A 202 17.86 -12.11 7.00
N SER A 203 18.37 -12.23 5.76
CA SER A 203 17.70 -13.02 4.70
C SER A 203 17.45 -14.48 5.07
N SER A 204 18.34 -15.10 5.87
CA SER A 204 18.13 -16.47 6.37
C SER A 204 16.99 -16.58 7.40
N GLU A 205 16.75 -15.53 8.17
CA GLU A 205 15.64 -15.43 9.12
C GLU A 205 14.36 -15.15 8.35
N PHE A 206 14.36 -14.22 7.40
CA PHE A 206 13.23 -13.95 6.53
C PHE A 206 12.77 -15.22 5.78
N PHE A 207 13.70 -16.01 5.24
CA PHE A 207 13.38 -17.32 4.65
C PHE A 207 12.65 -18.24 5.64
N THR A 208 13.13 -18.29 6.88
CA THR A 208 12.53 -19.11 7.93
C THR A 208 11.12 -18.62 8.26
N HIS A 209 10.94 -17.30 8.41
CA HIS A 209 9.65 -16.69 8.72
C HIS A 209 8.65 -16.90 7.60
N LEU A 210 9.04 -16.66 6.34
CA LEU A 210 8.18 -16.89 5.19
C LEU A 210 7.75 -18.36 5.09
N ASN A 211 8.67 -19.31 5.27
CA ASN A 211 8.32 -20.74 5.25
C ASN A 211 7.35 -21.11 6.37
N ASN A 212 7.47 -20.53 7.56
CA ASN A 212 6.52 -20.76 8.65
C ASN A 212 5.13 -20.26 8.30
N ILE A 213 5.02 -19.05 7.73
CA ILE A 213 3.75 -18.48 7.24
C ILE A 213 3.12 -19.42 6.20
N ILE A 214 3.88 -19.77 5.16
CA ILE A 214 3.39 -20.60 4.05
C ILE A 214 2.99 -21.98 4.53
N THR A 215 3.78 -22.62 5.39
CA THR A 215 3.45 -23.93 5.95
C THR A 215 2.14 -23.90 6.73
N GLN A 216 1.97 -22.91 7.63
CA GLN A 216 0.72 -22.81 8.40
C GLN A 216 -0.50 -22.57 7.49
N LEU A 217 -0.38 -21.71 6.48
CA LEU A 217 -1.46 -21.47 5.53
C LEU A 217 -1.79 -22.72 4.72
N THR A 218 -0.81 -23.38 4.13
CA THR A 218 -1.04 -24.54 3.25
C THR A 218 -1.41 -25.80 3.99
N ASP A 219 -1.05 -25.93 5.26
CA ASP A 219 -1.55 -27.01 6.14
C ASP A 219 -2.99 -26.74 6.61
N GLY A 220 -3.39 -25.47 6.69
CA GLY A 220 -4.69 -25.05 7.21
C GLY A 220 -5.79 -24.89 6.15
N THR A 221 -5.44 -24.67 4.87
CA THR A 221 -6.41 -24.50 3.78
C THR A 221 -5.89 -24.99 2.44
N ASN A 222 -6.80 -25.27 1.49
CA ASN A 222 -6.46 -25.53 0.08
C ASN A 222 -6.68 -24.30 -0.82
N ALA A 223 -6.97 -23.14 -0.25
CA ALA A 223 -7.19 -21.91 -1.01
C ALA A 223 -5.96 -21.51 -1.82
N PRO A 224 -6.08 -21.06 -3.07
CA PRO A 224 -4.95 -20.47 -3.80
C PRO A 224 -4.47 -19.20 -3.08
N ILE A 225 -3.14 -19.04 -3.00
CA ILE A 225 -2.47 -17.92 -2.32
C ILE A 225 -1.74 -17.09 -3.36
N PHE A 226 -2.17 -15.85 -3.56
CA PHE A 226 -1.51 -14.88 -4.41
C PHE A 226 -0.52 -14.08 -3.56
N ILE A 227 0.76 -14.45 -3.67
CA ILE A 227 1.84 -13.82 -2.90
C ILE A 227 2.54 -12.76 -3.72
N ALA A 228 2.63 -11.53 -3.21
CA ALA A 228 3.39 -10.46 -3.81
C ALA A 228 4.83 -10.42 -3.29
N ASN A 229 5.78 -10.14 -4.19
CA ASN A 229 7.15 -9.79 -3.80
C ASN A 229 7.24 -8.29 -3.45
N ILE A 230 8.42 -7.87 -2.93
CA ILE A 230 8.64 -6.52 -2.39
C ILE A 230 9.02 -5.60 -3.55
N VAL A 231 8.39 -4.43 -3.64
CA VAL A 231 8.75 -3.38 -4.60
C VAL A 231 10.16 -2.84 -4.31
N ASP A 232 10.80 -2.23 -5.30
CA ASP A 232 12.00 -1.44 -5.02
C ASP A 232 11.61 -0.21 -4.20
N ILE A 233 11.92 -0.26 -2.90
CA ILE A 233 11.54 0.82 -1.99
C ILE A 233 12.28 2.11 -2.30
N THR A 234 13.46 2.05 -2.95
CA THR A 234 14.23 3.24 -3.30
C THR A 234 13.62 4.03 -4.46
N ASP A 235 12.65 3.44 -5.19
CA ASP A 235 11.86 4.11 -6.22
C ASP A 235 10.60 4.81 -5.67
N LEU A 236 10.30 4.66 -4.37
CA LEU A 236 9.17 5.36 -3.74
C LEU A 236 9.45 6.87 -3.62
N PRO A 237 8.43 7.74 -3.68
CA PRO A 237 8.62 9.19 -3.53
C PRO A 237 9.34 9.61 -2.25
N TYR A 238 9.27 8.83 -1.20
CA TYR A 238 10.02 9.06 0.03
C TYR A 238 11.54 9.14 -0.21
N PHE A 239 12.04 8.40 -1.20
CA PHE A 239 13.46 8.31 -1.56
C PHE A 239 13.81 9.13 -2.80
N THR A 240 12.82 9.52 -3.63
CA THR A 240 13.09 10.17 -4.92
C THR A 240 12.68 11.64 -4.98
N SER A 241 11.91 12.14 -3.99
CA SER A 241 11.33 13.49 -4.05
C SER A 241 12.33 14.62 -3.84
N LEU A 242 13.39 14.42 -3.08
CA LEU A 242 14.34 15.49 -2.73
C LEU A 242 15.70 15.25 -3.41
N PRO A 243 16.13 16.12 -4.33
CA PRO A 243 17.46 16.01 -4.95
C PRO A 243 18.58 16.19 -3.92
N SER A 244 19.72 15.51 -4.12
CA SER A 244 20.95 15.69 -3.33
C SER A 244 21.65 17.05 -3.58
N SER A 245 21.11 17.88 -4.48
CA SER A 245 21.66 19.18 -4.85
C SER A 245 20.56 20.21 -5.08
N ILE A 246 20.94 21.50 -4.98
CA ILE A 246 20.07 22.64 -5.31
C ILE A 246 20.74 23.55 -6.33
N THR A 247 19.94 24.36 -7.04
CA THR A 247 20.46 25.33 -8.00
C THR A 247 20.65 26.71 -7.36
N ILE A 248 21.89 27.18 -7.27
CA ILE A 248 22.23 28.52 -6.76
C ILE A 248 22.88 29.32 -7.88
N GLY A 249 22.22 30.43 -8.26
CA GLY A 249 22.76 31.34 -9.30
C GLY A 249 22.97 30.64 -10.66
N GLY A 250 22.20 29.61 -10.96
CA GLY A 250 22.29 28.79 -12.18
C GLY A 250 23.33 27.68 -12.14
N ASN A 251 23.99 27.47 -11.00
CA ASN A 251 24.94 26.37 -10.80
C ASN A 251 24.32 25.30 -9.86
N GLN A 252 24.52 24.04 -10.20
CA GLN A 252 24.21 22.93 -9.30
C GLN A 252 25.19 22.95 -8.12
N THR A 253 24.66 22.85 -6.91
CA THR A 253 25.42 22.84 -5.65
C THR A 253 24.93 21.67 -4.83
N TYR A 254 25.81 20.71 -4.59
CA TYR A 254 25.47 19.55 -3.78
C TYR A 254 25.37 19.90 -2.30
N LEU A 255 24.43 19.28 -1.61
CA LEU A 255 24.22 19.41 -0.17
C LEU A 255 25.34 18.68 0.57
N PHE A 256 25.51 19.01 1.85
CA PHE A 256 26.34 18.21 2.76
C PHE A 256 25.41 17.29 3.56
N GLY A 257 25.83 16.05 3.74
CA GLY A 257 25.18 15.06 4.57
C GLY A 257 26.14 14.34 5.48
N GLU A 258 25.68 13.93 6.64
CA GLU A 258 26.35 12.94 7.47
C GLU A 258 26.04 11.57 6.87
N CYS A 259 27.06 10.80 6.56
CA CYS A 259 27.01 9.53 5.87
C CYS A 259 27.62 8.44 6.76
N GLU A 260 27.73 7.23 6.26
CA GLU A 260 28.30 6.09 6.98
C GLU A 260 29.56 6.47 7.77
N ASN A 261 29.71 5.91 8.96
CA ASN A 261 30.79 6.19 9.92
C ASN A 261 30.87 7.64 10.43
N ASN A 262 29.76 8.38 10.42
CA ASN A 262 29.63 9.79 10.84
C ASN A 262 30.53 10.74 10.02
N VAL A 263 30.74 10.44 8.74
CA VAL A 263 31.54 11.27 7.85
C VAL A 263 30.65 12.34 7.18
N ILE A 264 30.91 13.60 7.46
CA ILE A 264 30.25 14.71 6.76
C ILE A 264 30.97 14.97 5.43
N ARG A 265 30.25 14.86 4.31
CA ARG A 265 30.75 15.12 2.96
C ARG A 265 29.72 15.80 2.09
N GLU A 266 30.15 16.34 0.94
CA GLU A 266 29.23 16.65 -0.14
C GLU A 266 28.52 15.38 -0.61
N LEU A 267 27.20 15.45 -0.78
CA LEU A 267 26.41 14.39 -1.40
C LEU A 267 26.69 14.32 -2.90
N THR A 268 26.31 13.22 -3.51
CA THR A 268 26.41 12.96 -4.95
C THR A 268 25.02 12.68 -5.53
N ASP A 269 24.89 12.48 -6.83
CA ASP A 269 23.64 12.08 -7.46
C ASP A 269 23.19 10.65 -7.08
N ASP A 270 24.10 9.85 -6.51
CA ASP A 270 23.81 8.47 -6.06
C ASP A 270 23.29 8.41 -4.62
N ASP A 271 23.50 9.48 -3.83
CA ASP A 271 22.97 9.60 -2.48
C ASP A 271 21.53 10.07 -2.49
N ILE A 272 20.74 9.58 -1.54
CA ILE A 272 19.32 9.88 -1.40
C ILE A 272 19.10 10.84 -0.21
N VAL A 273 18.39 11.94 -0.45
CA VAL A 273 17.86 12.79 0.61
C VAL A 273 16.45 12.32 0.93
N LEU A 274 16.23 11.84 2.16
CA LEU A 274 14.96 11.27 2.58
C LEU A 274 13.85 12.33 2.70
N PHE A 275 12.61 11.97 2.44
CA PHE A 275 11.47 12.91 2.41
C PHE A 275 11.31 13.71 3.70
N TRP A 276 11.59 13.13 4.86
CA TRP A 276 11.51 13.84 6.14
C TRP A 276 12.57 14.94 6.31
N ALA A 277 13.57 15.03 5.43
CA ALA A 277 14.47 16.17 5.35
C ALA A 277 13.81 17.42 4.74
N LEU A 278 12.56 17.35 4.28
CA LEU A 278 11.88 18.47 3.57
C LEU A 278 11.96 19.82 4.32
N PRO A 279 11.74 19.90 5.66
CA PRO A 279 11.89 21.18 6.39
C PRO A 279 13.32 21.74 6.32
N ASP A 280 14.34 20.90 6.51
CA ASP A 280 15.74 21.31 6.43
C ASP A 280 16.12 21.67 5.00
N TYR A 281 15.65 20.90 4.03
CA TYR A 281 15.81 21.16 2.59
C TYR A 281 15.25 22.53 2.18
N LEU A 282 14.04 22.90 2.64
CA LEU A 282 13.43 24.20 2.41
C LEU A 282 14.22 25.34 3.07
N ASN A 283 14.79 25.11 4.25
CA ASN A 283 15.69 26.05 4.90
C ASN A 283 16.96 26.28 4.08
N LEU A 284 17.56 25.22 3.53
CA LEU A 284 18.74 25.32 2.66
C LEU A 284 18.43 26.09 1.36
N LEU A 285 17.28 25.82 0.74
CA LEU A 285 16.81 26.57 -0.44
C LEU A 285 16.65 28.06 -0.16
N THR A 286 16.18 28.43 1.04
CA THR A 286 15.90 29.82 1.43
C THR A 286 17.17 30.55 1.85
N SER A 287 17.98 29.94 2.73
CA SER A 287 19.22 30.54 3.26
C SER A 287 20.33 30.57 2.20
N ARG A 288 20.37 29.59 1.29
CA ARG A 288 21.45 29.34 0.35
C ARG A 288 22.81 29.13 1.03
N ASP A 289 22.80 28.76 2.29
CA ASP A 289 24.00 28.41 3.06
C ASP A 289 24.18 26.89 2.98
N ILE A 290 25.04 26.47 2.05
CA ILE A 290 25.39 25.06 1.84
C ILE A 290 26.81 24.89 2.32
N SER A 291 26.98 24.29 3.47
CA SER A 291 28.26 24.09 4.14
C SER A 291 28.24 22.88 5.07
N VAL A 292 29.40 22.48 5.54
CA VAL A 292 29.53 21.42 6.57
C VAL A 292 28.71 21.72 7.84
N ALA A 293 28.50 23.00 8.16
CA ALA A 293 27.71 23.42 9.32
C ALA A 293 26.19 23.23 9.14
N THR A 294 25.74 23.09 7.90
CA THR A 294 24.34 22.87 7.53
C THR A 294 24.12 21.48 6.93
N ALA A 295 25.02 20.55 7.21
CA ALA A 295 24.90 19.16 6.77
C ALA A 295 23.60 18.53 7.29
N LEU A 296 22.92 17.78 6.42
CA LEU A 296 21.79 16.96 6.81
C LEU A 296 22.28 15.85 7.77
N ASN A 297 21.47 15.54 8.76
CA ASN A 297 21.77 14.48 9.70
C ASN A 297 21.71 13.10 9.01
N ASP A 298 22.47 12.13 9.49
CA ASP A 298 22.52 10.75 9.00
C ASP A 298 21.12 10.13 8.79
N THR A 299 20.21 10.30 9.72
CA THR A 299 18.81 9.82 9.62
C THR A 299 17.95 10.49 8.55
N LEU A 300 18.49 11.48 7.84
CA LEU A 300 17.85 12.21 6.75
C LEU A 300 18.51 11.95 5.39
N VAL A 301 19.53 11.11 5.36
CA VAL A 301 20.28 10.72 4.17
C VAL A 301 20.37 9.19 4.14
N LEU A 302 20.19 8.62 2.98
CA LEU A 302 20.57 7.24 2.69
C LEU A 302 21.69 7.33 1.66
N ASP A 303 22.91 7.08 2.11
CA ASP A 303 24.06 7.22 1.24
C ASP A 303 24.22 6.05 0.25
N VAL A 304 25.17 6.16 -0.67
CA VAL A 304 25.31 5.19 -1.77
C VAL A 304 25.64 3.77 -1.28
N GLU A 305 26.40 3.65 -0.19
CA GLU A 305 26.76 2.38 0.42
C GLU A 305 25.54 1.73 1.08
N GLU A 306 24.77 2.49 1.86
CA GLU A 306 23.55 2.06 2.53
C GLU A 306 22.46 1.70 1.52
N LYS A 307 22.28 2.54 0.47
CA LYS A 307 21.37 2.24 -0.64
C LYS A 307 21.70 0.91 -1.30
N ALA A 308 23.00 0.64 -1.56
CA ALA A 308 23.43 -0.61 -2.17
C ALA A 308 23.15 -1.82 -1.25
N GLU A 309 23.30 -1.68 0.06
CA GLU A 309 22.96 -2.73 1.02
C GLU A 309 21.45 -3.02 1.04
N ILE A 310 20.61 -1.99 1.09
CA ILE A 310 19.15 -2.13 1.01
C ILE A 310 18.73 -2.85 -0.27
N GLN A 311 19.30 -2.50 -1.42
CA GLN A 311 19.01 -3.15 -2.69
C GLN A 311 19.38 -4.65 -2.67
N ILE A 312 20.54 -5.01 -2.12
CA ILE A 312 20.94 -6.41 -1.97
C ILE A 312 19.94 -7.19 -1.12
N ILE A 313 19.45 -6.59 -0.03
CA ILE A 313 18.47 -7.25 0.85
C ILE A 313 17.14 -7.46 0.13
N ILE A 314 16.64 -6.45 -0.59
CA ILE A 314 15.42 -6.55 -1.38
C ILE A 314 15.53 -7.66 -2.43
N ASP A 315 16.64 -7.72 -3.16
CA ASP A 315 16.90 -8.75 -4.17
C ASP A 315 16.90 -10.16 -3.53
N GLN A 316 17.55 -10.33 -2.39
CA GLN A 316 17.56 -11.59 -1.66
C GLN A 316 16.15 -12.01 -1.18
N PHE A 317 15.37 -11.06 -0.63
CA PHE A 317 14.01 -11.34 -0.19
C PHE A 317 13.12 -11.72 -1.37
N ASN A 318 13.24 -11.01 -2.50
CA ASN A 318 12.47 -11.31 -3.71
C ASN A 318 12.84 -12.66 -4.33
N ASP A 319 14.12 -13.03 -4.32
CA ASP A 319 14.55 -14.37 -4.70
C ASP A 319 13.97 -15.45 -3.77
N ILE A 320 13.91 -15.21 -2.47
CA ILE A 320 13.30 -16.13 -1.50
C ILE A 320 11.80 -16.28 -1.80
N ILE A 321 11.04 -15.18 -1.94
CA ILE A 321 9.61 -15.20 -2.23
C ILE A 321 9.33 -15.96 -3.53
N LYS A 322 10.08 -15.66 -4.59
CA LYS A 322 9.96 -16.31 -5.89
C LYS A 322 10.24 -17.81 -5.82
N ASN A 323 11.29 -18.22 -5.11
CA ASN A 323 11.64 -19.63 -4.97
C ASN A 323 10.59 -20.39 -4.14
N VAL A 324 10.08 -19.80 -3.07
CA VAL A 324 8.99 -20.37 -2.26
C VAL A 324 7.72 -20.50 -3.09
N ALA A 325 7.33 -19.46 -3.84
CA ALA A 325 6.17 -19.51 -4.72
C ALA A 325 6.28 -20.61 -5.78
N ASN A 326 7.44 -20.73 -6.43
CA ASN A 326 7.68 -21.75 -7.46
C ASN A 326 7.74 -23.19 -6.92
N SER A 327 7.96 -23.36 -5.62
CA SER A 327 8.06 -24.70 -5.00
C SER A 327 6.73 -25.28 -4.54
N ASN A 328 5.64 -24.50 -4.59
CA ASN A 328 4.34 -24.90 -4.09
C ASN A 328 3.23 -24.49 -5.08
N ASN A 329 2.48 -25.46 -5.59
CA ASN A 329 1.42 -25.25 -6.58
C ASN A 329 0.22 -24.43 -6.09
N GLN A 330 0.09 -24.24 -4.79
CA GLN A 330 -0.96 -23.42 -4.18
C GLN A 330 -0.62 -21.93 -4.18
N LEU A 331 0.67 -21.59 -4.41
CA LEU A 331 1.17 -20.23 -4.44
C LEU A 331 1.28 -19.71 -5.87
N HIS A 332 0.86 -18.46 -6.05
CA HIS A 332 0.93 -17.75 -7.32
C HIS A 332 1.61 -16.41 -7.11
N LEU A 333 2.76 -16.20 -7.75
CA LEU A 333 3.54 -14.97 -7.60
C LEU A 333 2.85 -13.80 -8.32
N VAL A 334 2.64 -12.70 -7.59
CA VAL A 334 2.36 -11.37 -8.16
C VAL A 334 3.67 -10.60 -8.12
N ASP A 335 4.32 -10.44 -9.27
CA ASP A 335 5.65 -9.81 -9.37
C ASP A 335 5.56 -8.28 -9.25
N MET A 336 5.21 -7.82 -8.02
CA MET A 336 5.05 -6.41 -7.73
C MET A 336 6.35 -5.61 -7.88
N TYR A 337 7.51 -6.25 -7.74
CA TYR A 337 8.80 -5.62 -8.01
C TYR A 337 8.90 -5.15 -9.47
N SER A 338 8.67 -6.05 -10.42
CA SER A 338 8.73 -5.70 -11.85
C SER A 338 7.59 -4.74 -12.25
N ILE A 339 6.39 -4.95 -11.72
CA ILE A 339 5.22 -4.11 -11.99
C ILE A 339 5.46 -2.69 -11.48
N PHE A 340 5.97 -2.54 -10.27
CA PHE A 340 6.20 -1.22 -9.69
C PHE A 340 7.35 -0.46 -10.38
N ASN A 341 8.41 -1.13 -10.78
CA ASN A 341 9.47 -0.52 -11.57
C ASN A 341 8.92 0.06 -12.90
N ASP A 342 8.03 -0.67 -13.57
CA ASP A 342 7.33 -0.15 -14.76
C ASP A 342 6.42 1.05 -14.43
N ILE A 343 5.75 1.06 -13.28
CA ILE A 343 4.91 2.17 -12.81
C ILE A 343 5.77 3.39 -12.47
N ALA A 344 6.89 3.20 -11.80
CA ALA A 344 7.82 4.28 -11.45
C ALA A 344 8.39 4.98 -12.70
N ASP A 345 8.73 4.20 -13.75
CA ASP A 345 9.29 4.72 -15.01
C ASP A 345 8.22 5.37 -15.92
N LYS A 346 7.03 4.78 -16.03
CA LYS A 346 6.03 5.14 -17.07
C LYS A 346 4.74 5.71 -16.52
N GLY A 347 4.52 5.60 -15.21
CA GLY A 347 3.22 5.85 -14.58
C GLY A 347 2.23 4.71 -14.81
N TYR A 348 1.01 4.90 -14.33
CA TYR A 348 -0.12 3.98 -14.49
C TYR A 348 -1.35 4.70 -15.03
N THR A 349 -1.97 4.18 -16.07
CA THR A 349 -3.12 4.82 -16.72
C THR A 349 -4.44 4.25 -16.18
N ILE A 350 -5.27 5.13 -15.60
CA ILE A 350 -6.65 4.82 -15.19
C ILE A 350 -7.58 5.75 -15.99
N ASP A 351 -8.54 5.18 -16.72
CA ASP A 351 -9.52 5.89 -17.55
C ASP A 351 -8.90 6.98 -18.46
N GLY A 352 -7.75 6.68 -19.04
CA GLY A 352 -7.03 7.58 -19.94
C GLY A 352 -6.22 8.69 -19.27
N THR A 353 -6.20 8.75 -17.93
CA THR A 353 -5.31 9.64 -17.18
C THR A 353 -4.09 8.87 -16.71
N ASN A 354 -2.88 9.35 -17.08
CA ASN A 354 -1.64 8.78 -16.59
C ASN A 354 -1.30 9.37 -15.21
N HIS A 355 -1.13 8.49 -14.24
CA HIS A 355 -0.70 8.82 -12.88
C HIS A 355 0.75 8.40 -12.70
N THR A 356 1.57 9.23 -12.04
CA THR A 356 3.01 8.99 -11.85
C THR A 356 3.35 8.71 -10.39
N ALA A 357 4.52 8.15 -10.15
CA ALA A 357 5.03 7.98 -8.78
C ALA A 357 5.42 9.33 -8.13
N ASP A 358 5.67 10.39 -8.92
CA ASP A 358 6.15 11.65 -8.39
C ASP A 358 5.12 12.33 -7.48
N LEU A 359 5.50 12.64 -6.25
CA LEU A 359 4.73 13.46 -5.32
C LEU A 359 5.18 14.93 -5.34
N ILE A 360 6.48 15.14 -5.38
CA ILE A 360 7.12 16.46 -5.43
C ILE A 360 7.98 16.52 -6.68
N TYR A 361 8.00 17.69 -7.34
CA TYR A 361 8.95 17.99 -8.40
C TYR A 361 9.41 19.44 -8.31
N PHE A 362 10.60 19.71 -8.85
CA PHE A 362 11.14 21.07 -8.96
C PHE A 362 10.97 21.57 -10.38
N ASP A 363 10.40 22.78 -10.55
CA ASP A 363 10.25 23.39 -11.87
C ASP A 363 11.61 23.88 -12.43
N ALA A 364 11.60 24.40 -13.65
CA ALA A 364 12.79 24.92 -14.31
C ALA A 364 13.47 26.11 -13.57
N ASN A 365 12.80 26.71 -12.59
CA ASN A 365 13.33 27.79 -11.74
C ASN A 365 13.83 27.25 -10.40
N GLY A 366 13.75 25.93 -10.16
CA GLY A 366 14.08 25.29 -8.89
C GLY A 366 13.03 25.52 -7.81
N LEU A 367 11.78 25.83 -8.19
CA LEU A 367 10.68 25.97 -7.24
C LEU A 367 10.01 24.60 -7.02
N LEU A 368 9.80 24.26 -5.76
CA LEU A 368 9.10 23.04 -5.34
C LEU A 368 7.62 23.12 -5.72
N ASN A 369 7.12 22.07 -6.34
CA ASN A 369 5.73 21.88 -6.71
C ASN A 369 5.23 20.53 -6.19
N LEU A 370 3.95 20.47 -5.81
CA LEU A 370 3.28 19.22 -5.41
C LEU A 370 2.45 18.69 -6.57
N ASN A 371 2.63 17.42 -6.90
CA ASN A 371 1.83 16.71 -7.89
C ASN A 371 0.60 16.07 -7.23
N LEU A 372 -0.38 16.89 -6.83
CA LEU A 372 -1.56 16.40 -6.08
C LEU A 372 -2.64 15.77 -6.97
N LEU A 373 -2.59 15.98 -8.29
CA LEU A 373 -3.66 15.57 -9.19
C LEU A 373 -3.40 14.23 -9.87
N THR A 374 -2.15 13.94 -10.16
CA THR A 374 -1.75 12.75 -10.92
C THR A 374 -0.73 11.88 -10.20
N THR A 375 -0.40 12.15 -8.94
CA THR A 375 0.41 11.24 -8.14
C THR A 375 -0.34 9.96 -7.79
N LEU A 376 0.38 8.85 -7.66
CA LEU A 376 -0.09 7.57 -7.11
C LEU A 376 0.10 7.48 -5.59
N PHE A 377 0.77 8.47 -4.98
CA PHE A 377 1.17 8.43 -3.57
C PHE A 377 0.46 9.47 -2.72
N SER A 378 0.42 9.21 -1.44
CA SER A 378 -0.17 10.06 -0.41
C SER A 378 0.86 11.01 0.22
N TYR A 379 0.44 11.88 1.15
CA TYR A 379 1.32 12.93 1.71
C TYR A 379 2.51 12.42 2.52
N ASP A 380 2.54 11.14 2.89
CA ASP A 380 3.69 10.54 3.55
C ASP A 380 4.79 10.11 2.57
N ALA A 381 4.55 10.26 1.28
CA ALA A 381 5.46 9.89 0.19
C ALA A 381 5.83 8.40 0.14
N LEU A 382 5.24 7.57 0.99
CA LEU A 382 5.56 6.15 1.17
C LEU A 382 4.39 5.25 0.77
N HIS A 383 3.17 5.60 1.19
CA HIS A 383 1.99 4.80 0.95
C HIS A 383 1.20 5.33 -0.26
N PRO A 384 0.55 4.43 -1.01
CA PRO A 384 -0.29 4.83 -2.13
C PRO A 384 -1.48 5.68 -1.69
N ASN A 385 -1.95 6.54 -2.58
CA ASN A 385 -3.29 7.09 -2.51
C ASN A 385 -4.29 6.13 -3.17
N LYS A 386 -5.55 6.54 -3.31
CA LYS A 386 -6.58 5.70 -3.92
C LYS A 386 -6.25 5.23 -5.36
N PHE A 387 -5.56 6.03 -6.16
CA PHE A 387 -5.14 5.64 -7.52
C PHE A 387 -3.97 4.64 -7.50
N GLY A 388 -3.03 4.81 -6.58
CA GLY A 388 -1.96 3.84 -6.35
C GLY A 388 -2.50 2.50 -5.85
N TYR A 389 -3.45 2.52 -4.93
CA TYR A 389 -4.12 1.28 -4.49
C TYR A 389 -4.94 0.62 -5.60
N ALA A 390 -5.56 1.40 -6.50
CA ALA A 390 -6.24 0.85 -7.67
C ALA A 390 -5.26 0.18 -8.64
N SER A 391 -4.07 0.75 -8.85
CA SER A 391 -3.03 0.11 -9.68
C SER A 391 -2.58 -1.22 -9.09
N PHE A 392 -2.39 -1.29 -7.76
CA PHE A 392 -2.04 -2.54 -7.08
C PHE A 392 -3.17 -3.57 -7.13
N ALA A 393 -4.43 -3.15 -6.90
CA ALA A 393 -5.57 -4.04 -7.05
C ALA A 393 -5.64 -4.64 -8.46
N ASN A 394 -5.47 -3.81 -9.50
CA ASN A 394 -5.48 -4.26 -10.88
C ASN A 394 -4.35 -5.26 -11.17
N SER A 395 -3.16 -5.04 -10.61
CA SER A 395 -2.04 -5.98 -10.74
C SER A 395 -2.37 -7.36 -10.15
N PHE A 396 -2.99 -7.42 -8.99
CA PHE A 396 -3.47 -8.68 -8.41
C PHE A 396 -4.59 -9.30 -9.26
N ILE A 397 -5.58 -8.50 -9.69
CA ILE A 397 -6.71 -8.96 -10.52
C ILE A 397 -6.21 -9.59 -11.83
N GLU A 398 -5.23 -8.99 -12.51
CA GLU A 398 -4.66 -9.54 -13.75
C GLU A 398 -4.02 -10.92 -13.52
N VAL A 399 -3.28 -11.09 -12.42
CA VAL A 399 -2.68 -12.38 -12.06
C VAL A 399 -3.75 -13.40 -11.67
N ILE A 400 -4.76 -13.01 -10.89
CA ILE A 400 -5.90 -13.86 -10.52
C ILE A 400 -6.65 -14.32 -11.79
N ASN A 401 -6.98 -13.39 -12.68
CA ASN A 401 -7.68 -13.68 -13.93
C ASN A 401 -6.90 -14.67 -14.80
N SER A 402 -5.60 -14.43 -14.98
CA SER A 402 -4.75 -15.30 -15.81
C SER A 402 -4.53 -16.68 -15.19
N THR A 403 -4.48 -16.78 -13.86
CA THR A 403 -4.20 -18.04 -13.15
C THR A 403 -5.45 -18.90 -13.02
N LEU A 404 -6.59 -18.30 -12.70
CA LEU A 404 -7.83 -19.01 -12.37
C LEU A 404 -8.89 -18.90 -13.48
N ASN A 405 -8.50 -18.51 -14.70
CA ASN A 405 -9.40 -18.32 -15.85
C ASN A 405 -10.62 -17.44 -15.50
N ALA A 406 -10.44 -16.49 -14.60
CA ALA A 406 -11.45 -15.54 -14.18
C ALA A 406 -11.52 -14.33 -15.13
N ASP A 407 -12.57 -13.54 -15.01
CA ASP A 407 -12.78 -12.32 -15.79
C ASP A 407 -13.30 -11.21 -14.85
N LEU A 408 -12.55 -10.98 -13.76
CA LEU A 408 -12.84 -9.86 -12.87
C LEU A 408 -12.57 -8.55 -13.60
N PRO A 409 -13.46 -7.57 -13.48
CA PRO A 409 -13.21 -6.25 -14.04
C PRO A 409 -12.05 -5.55 -13.33
N LEU A 410 -11.32 -4.74 -14.07
CA LEU A 410 -10.32 -3.86 -13.46
C LEU A 410 -10.99 -2.67 -12.77
N VAL A 411 -10.37 -2.20 -11.71
CA VAL A 411 -10.79 -0.99 -10.98
C VAL A 411 -10.63 0.23 -11.87
N THR A 412 -11.67 1.06 -11.92
CA THR A 412 -11.72 2.32 -12.66
C THR A 412 -11.86 3.52 -11.69
N SER A 413 -11.75 4.75 -12.20
CA SER A 413 -11.94 5.96 -11.37
C SER A 413 -13.34 6.05 -10.75
N SER A 414 -14.34 5.39 -11.36
CA SER A 414 -15.72 5.38 -10.82
C SER A 414 -15.88 4.45 -9.62
N ASP A 415 -14.89 3.63 -9.33
CA ASP A 415 -14.87 2.69 -8.21
C ASP A 415 -14.26 3.27 -6.95
N LEU A 416 -13.56 4.42 -7.08
CA LEU A 416 -12.77 5.07 -6.04
C LEU A 416 -13.58 6.15 -5.27
#